data_0133870953ed9d139242bc60a5dac9c9
#
_entry.id   0133870953ed9d139242bc60a5dac9c9
#
_cell.length_a   1.000
_cell.length_b   1.000
_cell.length_c   1.000
_cell.angle_alpha   90.00
_cell.angle_beta   90.00
_cell.angle_gamma   90.00
#
_symmetry.space_group_name_H-M   'P 1'
#
loop_
_entity.id
_entity.type
_entity.pdbx_description
1 polymer ?
#
loop_
_entity_poly.entity_id
_entity_poly.type
_entity_poly.pdbx_seq_one_letter_code
_entity_poly.pdbx_strand_id
1 'polypeptide(L)'
;DMLVLNAGVFPGGKKIEALTDEEWHRVMAVNLDSNLTLLRETHPLLKAAPKYGRVVVIGSKNVPAPGPGAAAYSASKAALTQLARVAALEWGADAIRINLVHPNAVFDTGIWTPEVLAQRAAHYGMTVDDYKRNNVLHEEVTSRDVAELIAEMCGALFAKITGAQIPIDGGNERVI
;
A
#
# COMPACT_ATOMS: atom_id res chain seq x y z
N ASP A 1 17.48 10.08 -4.79
CA ASP A 1 16.88 10.95 -3.78
C ASP A 1 15.51 10.46 -3.31
N MET A 2 14.76 9.78 -4.17
CA MET A 2 13.41 9.30 -3.89
C MET A 2 13.26 7.85 -4.31
N LEU A 3 12.58 7.05 -3.48
CA LEU A 3 12.22 5.68 -3.76
C LEU A 3 10.74 5.49 -3.46
N VAL A 4 9.98 4.93 -4.41
CA VAL A 4 8.59 4.54 -4.20
C VAL A 4 8.49 3.02 -4.33
N LEU A 5 8.16 2.36 -3.23
CA LEU A 5 7.97 0.92 -3.17
C LEU A 5 6.51 0.58 -3.48
N ASN A 6 6.20 0.48 -4.77
CA ASN A 6 4.83 0.28 -5.28
C ASN A 6 4.54 -1.16 -5.72
N ALA A 7 5.56 -1.91 -6.15
CA ALA A 7 5.35 -3.26 -6.68
C ALA A 7 4.61 -4.16 -5.68
N GLY A 8 3.61 -4.87 -6.18
CA GLY A 8 2.82 -5.79 -5.37
C GLY A 8 1.88 -6.64 -6.19
N VAL A 9 1.53 -7.80 -5.65
CA VAL A 9 0.58 -8.74 -6.26
C VAL A 9 -0.52 -9.10 -5.27
N PHE A 10 -1.74 -9.24 -5.80
CA PHE A 10 -2.90 -9.79 -5.11
C PHE A 10 -3.46 -10.92 -5.97
N PRO A 11 -3.21 -12.19 -5.64
CA PRO A 11 -3.54 -13.33 -6.52
C PRO A 11 -5.01 -13.72 -6.51
N GLY A 12 -5.87 -12.95 -5.86
CA GLY A 12 -7.29 -13.26 -5.70
C GLY A 12 -7.62 -13.85 -4.31
N GLY A 13 -8.92 -13.99 -4.05
CA GLY A 13 -9.43 -14.38 -2.74
C GLY A 13 -9.48 -15.89 -2.55
N LYS A 14 -8.54 -16.47 -1.79
CA LYS A 14 -8.62 -17.85 -1.30
C LYS A 14 -8.69 -17.86 0.22
N LYS A 15 -9.52 -18.73 0.75
CA LYS A 15 -9.54 -19.00 2.20
C LYS A 15 -8.24 -19.68 2.62
N ILE A 16 -7.89 -19.58 3.90
CA ILE A 16 -6.60 -20.07 4.42
C ILE A 16 -6.42 -21.57 4.15
N GLU A 17 -7.47 -22.36 4.27
CA GLU A 17 -7.43 -23.79 4.03
C GLU A 17 -7.19 -24.21 2.57
N ALA A 18 -7.36 -23.27 1.64
CA ALA A 18 -7.15 -23.46 0.20
C ALA A 18 -5.89 -22.74 -0.32
N LEU A 19 -5.19 -22.02 0.54
CA LEU A 19 -3.96 -21.30 0.19
C LEU A 19 -2.81 -22.30 0.06
N THR A 20 -2.13 -22.31 -1.09
CA THR A 20 -0.95 -23.16 -1.30
C THR A 20 0.35 -22.48 -0.84
N ASP A 21 1.36 -23.29 -0.50
CA ASP A 21 2.69 -22.76 -0.16
C ASP A 21 3.30 -21.95 -1.31
N GLU A 22 3.08 -22.37 -2.56
CA GLU A 22 3.56 -21.66 -3.74
C GLU A 22 2.95 -20.25 -3.84
N GLU A 23 1.64 -20.13 -3.64
CA GLU A 23 0.96 -18.82 -3.65
C GLU A 23 1.41 -17.95 -2.49
N TRP A 24 1.55 -18.53 -1.30
CA TRP A 24 2.09 -17.84 -0.13
C TRP A 24 3.49 -17.28 -0.41
N HIS A 25 4.42 -18.12 -0.84
CA HIS A 25 5.80 -17.72 -1.12
C HIS A 25 5.89 -16.69 -2.24
N ARG A 26 5.10 -16.83 -3.31
CA ARG A 26 5.05 -15.85 -4.39
C ARG A 26 4.61 -14.46 -3.89
N VAL A 27 3.58 -14.41 -3.05
CA VAL A 27 3.10 -13.14 -2.49
C VAL A 27 4.14 -12.53 -1.57
N MET A 28 4.76 -13.31 -0.69
CA MET A 28 5.81 -12.84 0.21
C MET A 28 7.04 -12.35 -0.57
N ALA A 29 7.50 -13.09 -1.56
CA ALA A 29 8.64 -12.73 -2.39
C ALA A 29 8.44 -11.39 -3.10
N VAL A 30 7.24 -11.14 -3.68
CA VAL A 30 6.98 -9.89 -4.40
C VAL A 30 6.65 -8.75 -3.45
N ASN A 31 5.78 -8.97 -2.45
CA ASN A 31 5.27 -7.88 -1.63
C ASN A 31 6.20 -7.49 -0.47
N LEU A 32 7.09 -8.38 -0.04
CA LEU A 32 7.98 -8.15 1.11
C LEU A 32 9.45 -8.25 0.73
N ASP A 33 9.91 -9.42 0.25
CA ASP A 33 11.35 -9.68 0.09
C ASP A 33 11.99 -8.77 -0.96
N SER A 34 11.29 -8.50 -2.06
CA SER A 34 11.76 -7.54 -3.08
C SER A 34 11.91 -6.13 -2.50
N ASN A 35 10.99 -5.71 -1.63
CA ASN A 35 11.03 -4.39 -1.00
C ASN A 35 12.17 -4.29 0.03
N LEU A 36 12.43 -5.36 0.81
CA LEU A 36 13.61 -5.43 1.67
C LEU A 36 14.91 -5.31 0.85
N THR A 37 14.99 -6.02 -0.27
CA THR A 37 16.14 -5.94 -1.16
C THR A 37 16.34 -4.52 -1.70
N LEU A 38 15.26 -3.89 -2.20
CA LEU A 38 15.32 -2.52 -2.71
C LEU A 38 15.72 -1.50 -1.62
N LEU A 39 15.16 -1.61 -0.42
CA LEU A 39 15.55 -0.76 0.70
C LEU A 39 17.05 -0.89 0.97
N ARG A 40 17.55 -2.10 1.13
CA ARG A 40 18.96 -2.37 1.43
C ARG A 40 19.91 -1.85 0.35
N GLU A 41 19.61 -2.15 -0.92
CA GLU A 41 20.47 -1.76 -2.04
C GLU A 41 20.43 -0.24 -2.34
N THR A 42 19.32 0.42 -2.05
CA THR A 42 19.17 1.87 -2.29
C THR A 42 19.60 2.74 -1.10
N HIS A 43 19.80 2.17 0.08
CA HIS A 43 20.20 2.93 1.28
C HIS A 43 21.41 3.86 1.03
N PRO A 44 22.53 3.42 0.44
CA PRO A 44 23.67 4.30 0.20
C PRO A 44 23.34 5.47 -0.75
N LEU A 45 22.47 5.24 -1.72
CA LEU A 45 22.03 6.27 -2.67
C LEU A 45 21.09 7.28 -2.02
N LEU A 46 20.23 6.83 -1.13
CA LEU A 46 19.32 7.69 -0.37
C LEU A 46 20.09 8.54 0.65
N LYS A 47 21.09 7.95 1.31
CA LYS A 47 21.98 8.65 2.25
C LYS A 47 22.83 9.73 1.57
N ALA A 48 23.22 9.51 0.31
CA ALA A 48 23.98 10.48 -0.50
C ALA A 48 23.11 11.61 -1.07
N ALA A 49 21.80 11.63 -0.80
CA ALA A 49 20.92 12.68 -1.32
C ALA A 49 21.30 14.07 -0.76
N PRO A 50 21.25 15.16 -1.56
CA PRO A 50 21.75 16.49 -1.17
C PRO A 50 21.06 17.11 0.06
N LYS A 51 19.80 16.74 0.31
CA LYS A 51 19.06 17.22 1.50
C LYS A 51 18.69 16.05 2.41
N TYR A 52 17.90 15.12 1.89
CA TYR A 52 17.50 13.88 2.54
C TYR A 52 16.96 12.88 1.52
N GLY A 53 17.16 11.62 1.81
CA GLY A 53 16.50 10.52 1.10
C GLY A 53 15.00 10.47 1.47
N ARG A 54 14.18 10.07 0.52
CA ARG A 54 12.72 9.99 0.69
C ARG A 54 12.23 8.65 0.19
N VAL A 55 11.55 7.92 1.07
CA VAL A 55 10.94 6.65 0.72
C VAL A 55 9.45 6.72 1.00
N VAL A 56 8.64 6.33 0.02
CA VAL A 56 7.21 6.11 0.20
C VAL A 56 6.88 4.65 -0.10
N VAL A 57 6.25 3.99 0.86
CA VAL A 57 5.90 2.57 0.76
C VAL A 57 4.39 2.46 0.56
N ILE A 58 3.98 1.67 -0.44
CA ILE A 58 2.56 1.39 -0.66
C ILE A 58 2.16 0.19 0.18
N GLY A 59 1.53 0.51 1.30
CA GLY A 59 0.88 -0.45 2.17
C GLY A 59 -0.46 -0.95 1.61
N SER A 60 -1.45 -1.05 2.45
CA SER A 60 -2.83 -1.37 2.07
C SER A 60 -3.74 -1.14 3.26
N LYS A 61 -5.01 -0.83 3.02
CA LYS A 61 -6.03 -0.89 4.07
C LYS A 61 -6.14 -2.27 4.73
N ASN A 62 -5.72 -3.34 4.04
CA ASN A 62 -5.69 -4.69 4.61
C ASN A 62 -4.73 -4.85 5.80
N VAL A 63 -3.90 -3.84 6.09
CA VAL A 63 -3.09 -3.82 7.32
C VAL A 63 -3.96 -3.59 8.55
N PRO A 64 -4.70 -2.47 8.65
CA PRO A 64 -5.60 -2.23 9.80
C PRO A 64 -6.93 -3.00 9.71
N ALA A 65 -7.42 -3.32 8.51
CA ALA A 65 -8.73 -3.93 8.27
C ALA A 65 -8.66 -5.06 7.23
N PRO A 66 -8.11 -6.23 7.60
CA PRO A 66 -7.97 -7.36 6.68
C PRO A 66 -9.34 -7.95 6.31
N GLY A 67 -9.47 -8.37 5.05
CA GLY A 67 -10.67 -9.04 4.55
C GLY A 67 -10.51 -10.56 4.41
N PRO A 68 -11.61 -11.33 4.45
CA PRO A 68 -11.59 -12.76 4.17
C PRO A 68 -11.00 -13.04 2.77
N GLY A 69 -10.21 -14.12 2.65
CA GLY A 69 -9.58 -14.51 1.39
C GLY A 69 -8.30 -13.74 1.04
N ALA A 70 -7.84 -12.82 1.88
CA ALA A 70 -6.66 -12.01 1.64
C ALA A 70 -5.47 -12.37 2.56
N ALA A 71 -5.39 -13.61 3.06
CA ALA A 71 -4.44 -13.98 4.11
C ALA A 71 -2.98 -13.68 3.74
N ALA A 72 -2.46 -14.22 2.63
CA ALA A 72 -1.07 -13.99 2.22
C ALA A 72 -0.80 -12.50 1.92
N TYR A 73 -1.74 -11.84 1.24
CA TYR A 73 -1.63 -10.42 0.92
C TYR A 73 -1.60 -9.55 2.18
N SER A 74 -2.56 -9.73 3.09
CA SER A 74 -2.65 -8.97 4.34
C SER A 74 -1.40 -9.18 5.21
N ALA A 75 -0.94 -10.43 5.34
CA ALA A 75 0.28 -10.75 6.07
C ALA A 75 1.51 -10.07 5.45
N SER A 76 1.66 -10.13 4.12
CA SER A 76 2.79 -9.48 3.43
C SER A 76 2.79 -7.96 3.58
N LYS A 77 1.62 -7.32 3.50
CA LYS A 77 1.50 -5.86 3.66
C LYS A 77 1.67 -5.41 5.11
N ALA A 78 1.23 -6.21 6.08
CA ALA A 78 1.50 -5.98 7.49
C ALA A 78 3.00 -6.09 7.80
N ALA A 79 3.67 -7.13 7.30
CA ALA A 79 5.11 -7.31 7.44
C ALA A 79 5.89 -6.15 6.78
N LEU A 80 5.52 -5.75 5.56
CA LEU A 80 6.13 -4.61 4.88
C LEU A 80 5.94 -3.31 5.66
N THR A 81 4.77 -3.11 6.25
CA THR A 81 4.49 -1.93 7.09
C THR A 81 5.41 -1.89 8.30
N GLN A 82 5.61 -3.02 8.99
CA GLN A 82 6.54 -3.07 10.13
C GLN A 82 7.99 -2.90 9.69
N LEU A 83 8.41 -3.50 8.58
CA LEU A 83 9.74 -3.30 8.00
C LEU A 83 10.01 -1.82 7.74
N ALA A 84 9.08 -1.12 7.10
CA ALA A 84 9.19 0.32 6.81
C ALA A 84 9.28 1.17 8.10
N ARG A 85 8.54 0.80 9.16
CA ARG A 85 8.60 1.48 10.47
C ARG A 85 9.96 1.30 11.13
N VAL A 86 10.53 0.10 11.09
CA VAL A 86 11.88 -0.16 11.60
C VAL A 86 12.92 0.63 10.81
N ALA A 87 12.85 0.60 9.48
CA ALA A 87 13.75 1.37 8.63
C ALA A 87 13.64 2.90 8.90
N ALA A 88 12.45 3.43 9.16
CA ALA A 88 12.27 4.84 9.53
C ALA A 88 12.99 5.21 10.83
N LEU A 89 13.02 4.29 11.81
CA LEU A 89 13.74 4.49 13.07
C LEU A 89 15.26 4.42 12.87
N GLU A 90 15.73 3.44 12.10
CA GLU A 90 17.15 3.21 11.87
C GLU A 90 17.81 4.29 10.99
N TRP A 91 17.10 4.75 9.96
CA TRP A 91 17.66 5.63 8.93
C TRP A 91 17.42 7.12 9.17
N GLY A 92 16.75 7.49 10.25
CA GLY A 92 16.57 8.88 10.62
C GLY A 92 17.88 9.64 10.82
N ALA A 93 18.90 9.00 11.41
CA ALA A 93 20.23 9.55 11.58
C ALA A 93 20.98 9.79 10.25
N ASP A 94 20.61 9.07 9.19
CA ASP A 94 21.14 9.23 7.84
C ASP A 94 20.36 10.26 7.02
N ALA A 95 19.47 11.03 7.65
CA ALA A 95 18.59 12.01 7.02
C ALA A 95 17.67 11.40 5.95
N ILE A 96 17.20 10.15 6.15
CA ILE A 96 16.26 9.47 5.28
C ILE A 96 14.88 9.43 5.96
N ARG A 97 13.84 9.88 5.23
CA ARG A 97 12.45 9.83 5.67
C ARG A 97 11.72 8.67 4.98
N ILE A 98 10.96 7.92 5.75
CA ILE A 98 10.17 6.79 5.24
C ILE A 98 8.75 6.95 5.73
N ASN A 99 7.80 7.03 4.81
CA ASN A 99 6.37 7.13 5.12
C ASN A 99 5.57 6.10 4.29
N LEU A 100 4.37 5.82 4.73
CA LEU A 100 3.51 4.81 4.13
C LEU A 100 2.18 5.42 3.68
N VAL A 101 1.67 4.92 2.57
CA VAL A 101 0.30 5.17 2.12
C VAL A 101 -0.47 3.85 2.19
N HIS A 102 -1.68 3.89 2.70
CA HIS A 102 -2.59 2.74 2.76
C HIS A 102 -3.81 2.97 1.86
N PRO A 103 -3.70 2.66 0.54
CA PRO A 103 -4.84 2.76 -0.35
C PRO A 103 -5.88 1.68 -0.04
N ASN A 104 -7.14 2.01 -0.33
CA ASN A 104 -8.20 1.02 -0.51
C ASN A 104 -8.71 1.11 -1.95
N ALA A 105 -9.15 0.00 -2.51
CA ALA A 105 -10.02 -0.07 -3.69
C ALA A 105 -9.73 1.02 -4.77
N VAL A 106 -8.51 1.03 -5.31
CA VAL A 106 -8.12 1.93 -6.41
C VAL A 106 -8.64 1.31 -7.71
N PHE A 107 -9.82 1.78 -8.15
CA PHE A 107 -10.65 1.07 -9.12
C PHE A 107 -10.16 1.15 -10.57
N ASP A 108 -9.30 2.08 -10.91
CA ASP A 108 -8.69 2.25 -12.25
C ASP A 108 -7.40 1.43 -12.43
N THR A 109 -7.15 0.44 -11.55
CA THR A 109 -6.01 -0.47 -11.66
C THR A 109 -6.40 -1.83 -12.25
N GLY A 110 -5.43 -2.55 -12.78
CA GLY A 110 -5.67 -3.83 -13.47
C GLY A 110 -6.25 -4.98 -12.61
N ILE A 111 -6.34 -4.79 -11.29
CA ILE A 111 -7.01 -5.74 -10.38
C ILE A 111 -8.55 -5.67 -10.55
N TRP A 112 -9.07 -4.51 -10.92
CA TRP A 112 -10.48 -4.23 -10.99
C TRP A 112 -11.01 -4.32 -12.43
N THR A 113 -11.10 -5.56 -12.96
CA THR A 113 -11.76 -5.76 -14.25
C THR A 113 -13.27 -5.49 -14.15
N PRO A 114 -13.96 -5.21 -15.28
CA PRO A 114 -15.42 -5.02 -15.27
C PRO A 114 -16.17 -6.16 -14.58
N GLU A 115 -15.72 -7.40 -14.78
CA GLU A 115 -16.32 -8.60 -14.20
C GLU A 115 -16.13 -8.63 -12.67
N VAL A 116 -14.93 -8.31 -12.18
CA VAL A 116 -14.63 -8.24 -10.73
C VAL A 116 -15.46 -7.15 -10.08
N LEU A 117 -15.58 -5.98 -10.71
CA LEU A 117 -16.39 -4.88 -10.22
C LEU A 117 -17.87 -5.27 -10.13
N ALA A 118 -18.42 -5.86 -11.20
CA ALA A 118 -19.82 -6.30 -11.22
C ALA A 118 -20.10 -7.36 -10.16
N GLN A 119 -19.21 -8.36 -10.01
CA GLN A 119 -19.34 -9.39 -8.98
C GLN A 119 -19.31 -8.81 -7.56
N ARG A 120 -18.40 -7.87 -7.31
CA ARG A 120 -18.28 -7.23 -5.99
C ARG A 120 -19.48 -6.36 -5.67
N ALA A 121 -19.92 -5.53 -6.61
CA ALA A 121 -21.10 -4.69 -6.45
C ALA A 121 -22.36 -5.55 -6.17
N ALA A 122 -22.56 -6.60 -6.94
CA ALA A 122 -23.68 -7.54 -6.73
C ALA A 122 -23.62 -8.23 -5.36
N HIS A 123 -22.43 -8.60 -4.86
CA HIS A 123 -22.26 -9.18 -3.53
C HIS A 123 -22.76 -8.26 -2.40
N TYR A 124 -22.64 -6.94 -2.58
CA TYR A 124 -23.12 -5.93 -1.63
C TYR A 124 -24.52 -5.38 -1.97
N GLY A 125 -25.18 -5.90 -3.02
CA GLY A 125 -26.49 -5.42 -3.46
C GLY A 125 -26.45 -3.99 -4.01
N MET A 126 -25.35 -3.58 -4.59
CA MET A 126 -25.09 -2.22 -5.09
C MET A 126 -24.95 -2.19 -6.61
N THR A 127 -25.14 -1.01 -7.22
CA THR A 127 -24.63 -0.76 -8.57
C THR A 127 -23.09 -0.64 -8.54
N VAL A 128 -22.43 -0.76 -9.70
CA VAL A 128 -20.97 -0.57 -9.77
C VAL A 128 -20.58 0.85 -9.35
N ASP A 129 -21.35 1.85 -9.75
CA ASP A 129 -21.08 3.25 -9.39
C ASP A 129 -21.24 3.50 -7.89
N ASP A 130 -22.29 2.97 -7.27
CA ASP A 130 -22.48 3.06 -5.82
C ASP A 130 -21.37 2.34 -5.07
N TYR A 131 -20.95 1.15 -5.56
CA TYR A 131 -19.86 0.39 -4.96
C TYR A 131 -18.53 1.15 -5.00
N LYS A 132 -18.21 1.80 -6.10
CA LYS A 132 -16.99 2.62 -6.24
C LYS A 132 -16.95 3.82 -5.28
N ARG A 133 -18.12 4.36 -4.93
CA ARG A 133 -18.28 5.52 -4.04
C ARG A 133 -18.74 5.12 -2.63
N ASN A 134 -18.67 3.85 -2.28
CA ASN A 134 -19.10 3.37 -0.97
C ASN A 134 -18.04 3.68 0.12
N ASN A 135 -17.83 4.96 0.36
CA ASN A 135 -16.98 5.50 1.41
C ASN A 135 -17.63 6.78 2.01
N VAL A 136 -17.02 7.34 3.05
CA VAL A 136 -17.60 8.51 3.77
C VAL A 136 -17.70 9.75 2.90
N LEU A 137 -16.75 9.96 1.99
CA LEU A 137 -16.73 11.11 1.09
C LEU A 137 -17.63 10.93 -0.14
N HIS A 138 -18.13 9.72 -0.40
CA HIS A 138 -18.86 9.35 -1.61
C HIS A 138 -18.10 9.64 -2.92
N GLU A 139 -16.77 9.45 -2.88
CA GLU A 139 -15.86 9.71 -4.00
C GLU A 139 -15.13 8.43 -4.44
N GLU A 140 -14.86 8.32 -5.74
CA GLU A 140 -13.98 7.26 -6.26
C GLU A 140 -12.52 7.64 -6.01
N VAL A 141 -11.76 6.72 -5.43
CA VAL A 141 -10.30 6.87 -5.27
C VAL A 141 -9.61 6.29 -6.50
N THR A 142 -8.77 7.08 -7.14
CA THR A 142 -8.05 6.72 -8.36
C THR A 142 -6.54 6.54 -8.11
N SER A 143 -5.86 5.90 -9.06
CA SER A 143 -4.39 5.79 -9.03
C SER A 143 -3.71 7.16 -9.06
N ARG A 144 -4.34 8.16 -9.67
CA ARG A 144 -3.87 9.54 -9.71
C ARG A 144 -3.89 10.17 -8.32
N ASP A 145 -4.97 9.99 -7.56
CA ASP A 145 -5.07 10.54 -6.20
C ASP A 145 -3.95 9.97 -5.30
N VAL A 146 -3.70 8.65 -5.43
CA VAL A 146 -2.60 7.99 -4.72
C VAL A 146 -1.25 8.56 -5.15
N ALA A 147 -1.02 8.76 -6.45
CA ALA A 147 0.23 9.27 -6.98
C ALA A 147 0.48 10.73 -6.57
N GLU A 148 -0.53 11.58 -6.55
CA GLU A 148 -0.44 12.98 -6.09
C GLU A 148 -0.06 13.04 -4.60
N LEU A 149 -0.70 12.22 -3.75
CA LEU A 149 -0.32 12.12 -2.34
C LEU A 149 1.14 11.67 -2.19
N ILE A 150 1.59 10.65 -2.93
CA ILE A 150 2.98 10.18 -2.89
C ILE A 150 3.95 11.30 -3.28
N ALA A 151 3.62 12.07 -4.31
CA ALA A 151 4.45 13.19 -4.76
C ALA A 151 4.59 14.25 -3.66
N GLU A 152 3.51 14.62 -2.99
CA GLU A 152 3.53 15.52 -1.83
C GLU A 152 4.34 14.95 -0.65
N MET A 153 4.21 13.66 -0.38
CA MET A 153 5.00 12.98 0.67
C MET A 153 6.51 13.01 0.37
N CYS A 154 6.90 13.06 -0.89
CA CYS A 154 8.27 13.29 -1.31
C CYS A 154 8.67 14.77 -1.26
N GLY A 155 7.73 15.69 -1.16
CA GLY A 155 7.93 17.13 -1.18
C GLY A 155 8.37 17.75 0.15
N ALA A 156 8.45 19.09 0.14
CA ALA A 156 8.88 19.90 1.28
C ALA A 156 7.85 19.90 2.44
N LEU A 157 6.57 19.70 2.14
CA LEU A 157 5.51 19.63 3.14
C LEU A 157 5.78 18.51 4.17
N PHE A 158 6.36 17.41 3.73
CA PHE A 158 6.71 16.28 4.59
C PHE A 158 8.13 16.34 5.17
N ALA A 159 8.83 17.47 5.10
CA ALA A 159 10.24 17.57 5.52
C ALA A 159 10.52 17.17 6.98
N LYS A 160 9.52 17.22 7.84
CA LYS A 160 9.63 16.85 9.26
C LYS A 160 8.77 15.63 9.63
N ILE A 161 8.34 14.85 8.63
CA ILE A 161 7.46 13.70 8.82
C ILE A 161 8.19 12.42 8.37
N THR A 162 8.34 11.47 9.28
CA THR A 162 8.83 10.11 9.02
C THR A 162 8.04 9.12 9.87
N GLY A 163 7.85 7.91 9.39
CA GLY A 163 7.06 6.86 10.05
C GLY A 163 5.54 7.05 9.97
N ALA A 164 5.06 8.09 9.27
CA ALA A 164 3.63 8.33 9.09
C ALA A 164 2.98 7.25 8.23
N GLN A 165 1.75 6.89 8.59
CA GLN A 165 0.90 5.97 7.87
C GLN A 165 -0.39 6.70 7.49
N ILE A 166 -0.61 6.93 6.21
CA ILE A 166 -1.70 7.77 5.72
C ILE A 166 -2.67 6.91 4.90
N PRO A 167 -3.92 6.73 5.34
CA PRO A 167 -4.94 6.11 4.52
C PRO A 167 -5.35 7.05 3.38
N ILE A 168 -5.63 6.48 2.21
CA ILE A 168 -6.27 7.15 1.09
C ILE A 168 -7.37 6.24 0.56
N ASP A 169 -8.57 6.40 1.12
CA ASP A 169 -9.68 5.48 0.94
C ASP A 169 -11.06 6.15 0.99
N GLY A 170 -11.10 7.48 1.05
CA GLY A 170 -12.34 8.24 1.21
C GLY A 170 -13.06 8.01 2.55
N GLY A 171 -12.37 7.47 3.56
CA GLY A 171 -12.97 7.07 4.83
C GLY A 171 -13.79 5.76 4.70
N ASN A 172 -13.37 4.85 3.84
CA ASN A 172 -14.02 3.57 3.65
C ASN A 172 -14.08 2.81 4.99
N GLU A 173 -14.02 1.81 5.38
CA GLU A 173 -14.01 0.97 6.58
C GLU A 173 -14.05 1.71 7.94
N ARG A 174 -14.18 3.03 7.94
CA ARG A 174 -14.17 3.86 9.17
C ARG A 174 -12.98 3.56 10.09
N VAL A 175 -11.89 3.10 9.51
CA VAL A 175 -10.61 2.93 10.20
C VAL A 175 -9.88 4.26 10.12
N ILE A 176 -10.05 5.04 11.14
CA ILE A 176 -9.45 6.37 11.24
C ILE A 176 -8.37 6.32 12.32
#